data_c80c563449d69d40abf791dc6d0d9646
#
_entry.id   c80c563449d69d40abf791dc6d0d9646
#
_cell.length_a   1.000
_cell.length_b   1.000
_cell.length_c   1.000
_cell.angle_alpha   90.00
_cell.angle_beta   90.00
_cell.angle_gamma   90.00
#
_symmetry.space_group_name_H-M   'P 1'
#
loop_
_entity.id
_entity.type
_entity.pdbx_description
1 polymer ?
#
loop_
_entity_poly.entity_id
_entity_poly.type
_entity_poly.pdbx_seq_one_letter_code
_entity_poly.pdbx_strand_id
1 'polypeptide(L)'
;MKYIKYSFLAALGFLFAQCTEEGDKTYPQQPAPQWSVVEEDFVSEAPTWQVASATPASAPMWRANFSGNDQAPLWSDPDKSVYPMSMTAVVRLSPVLETLAADGDKMAAFIGGECRGVAKTVMNDGVRLFFIHVKAPSSENGNVEFRYYSAAAKRTYVSVASDVRYEVDKIYGTADAPAYPDFEQSGPFPVPTKAWVKVDKAKLPFTVSAGDELQAFVGDECRGIKHVESEADMLYWYDILGRAEGEQVMFRYYSAEKKQVFVSEQTFAVGKRGSVVGAADQPLSLTFVPQGSMTAYLTLDALTAGYADKTGDRLAAFIGNVCAGVGELVGEQDGRPVYKMVVNGVSSQAASVDIRYYSHRNSYVFTAPACLAFADGKVEASPEQPLTLPLVLAGKHPLKMTACVALPQNIVRQATADDLMAAFVGAECRGMAKAEQAENGEYVFRMEINGSMGAEEPVTLKYYAARNKYLYQAVAAFTFADGTSYGTAGEPSRPAFLIVE
;
A
#
# COMPACT_ATOMS: atom_id res chain seq x y z
N MET A 1 8.19 -27.70 64.53
CA MET A 1 7.80 -29.13 64.53
C MET A 1 7.46 -29.63 63.17
N LYS A 2 8.13 -30.65 62.71
CA LYS A 2 7.97 -31.55 61.54
C LYS A 2 8.17 -30.98 60.16
N TYR A 3 9.37 -31.17 59.63
CA TYR A 3 9.77 -31.27 58.28
C TYR A 3 9.10 -32.45 57.56
N ILE A 4 8.60 -32.28 56.34
CA ILE A 4 8.38 -33.38 55.41
C ILE A 4 9.20 -33.09 54.15
N LYS A 5 10.29 -33.86 54.02
CA LYS A 5 11.09 -33.99 52.79
C LYS A 5 10.34 -34.91 51.85
N TYR A 6 10.07 -34.48 50.61
CA TYR A 6 9.76 -35.40 49.53
C TYR A 6 10.98 -35.56 48.64
N SER A 7 11.58 -36.72 48.73
CA SER A 7 12.56 -37.23 47.80
C SER A 7 11.85 -37.68 46.53
N PHE A 8 12.17 -37.08 45.39
CA PHE A 8 11.82 -37.67 44.11
C PHE A 8 12.89 -38.69 43.73
N LEU A 9 12.54 -39.94 43.78
CA LEU A 9 13.31 -41.07 43.26
C LEU A 9 13.05 -41.14 41.75
N ALA A 10 14.10 -40.91 40.94
CA ALA A 10 14.08 -41.18 39.51
C ALA A 10 14.09 -42.70 39.31
N ALA A 11 12.97 -43.26 38.91
CA ALA A 11 12.89 -44.63 38.41
C ALA A 11 13.22 -44.63 36.92
N LEU A 12 14.46 -44.98 36.59
CA LEU A 12 14.86 -45.35 35.22
C LEU A 12 14.29 -46.77 34.98
N GLY A 13 13.10 -46.82 34.41
CA GLY A 13 12.52 -48.08 33.93
C GLY A 13 13.02 -48.36 32.51
N PHE A 14 13.96 -49.29 32.37
CA PHE A 14 14.22 -49.93 31.08
C PHE A 14 13.00 -50.77 30.70
N LEU A 15 12.18 -50.24 29.82
CA LEU A 15 11.21 -51.03 29.08
C LEU A 15 11.89 -51.55 27.80
N PHE A 16 12.38 -52.79 27.86
CA PHE A 16 12.53 -53.56 26.62
C PHE A 16 11.14 -53.82 26.08
N ALA A 17 10.80 -53.10 25.01
CA ALA A 17 9.60 -53.38 24.27
C ALA A 17 9.73 -54.77 23.65
N GLN A 18 8.86 -55.67 24.08
CA GLN A 18 8.49 -56.85 23.32
C GLN A 18 8.01 -56.35 21.93
N CYS A 19 8.61 -56.90 20.85
CA CYS A 19 8.01 -56.88 19.53
C CYS A 19 6.70 -57.68 19.59
N THR A 20 5.63 -57.01 19.92
CA THR A 20 4.30 -57.45 19.51
C THR A 20 4.13 -56.98 18.10
N GLU A 21 3.75 -57.85 17.19
CA GLU A 21 3.26 -57.54 15.85
C GLU A 21 2.16 -56.47 16.00
N GLU A 22 2.55 -55.20 15.89
CA GLU A 22 1.57 -54.13 15.59
C GLU A 22 1.10 -54.38 14.18
N GLY A 23 -0.13 -54.91 14.06
CA GLY A 23 -0.82 -54.94 12.78
C GLY A 23 -0.72 -53.57 12.11
N ASP A 24 -0.49 -53.59 10.79
CA ASP A 24 -0.37 -52.40 9.94
C ASP A 24 -1.44 -51.36 10.30
N LYS A 25 -1.10 -50.40 11.17
CA LYS A 25 -1.94 -49.24 11.40
C LYS A 25 -1.89 -48.39 10.11
N THR A 26 -2.88 -48.58 9.27
CA THR A 26 -3.09 -47.68 8.14
C THR A 26 -3.63 -46.35 8.67
N TYR A 27 -2.76 -45.34 8.71
CA TYR A 27 -3.17 -43.98 9.03
C TYR A 27 -4.00 -43.38 7.87
N PRO A 28 -4.97 -42.47 8.17
CA PRO A 28 -5.79 -41.87 7.13
C PRO A 28 -4.93 -41.03 6.21
N GLN A 29 -5.00 -41.31 4.91
CA GLN A 29 -4.37 -40.47 3.90
C GLN A 29 -5.11 -39.14 3.79
N GLN A 30 -4.35 -38.05 3.74
CA GLN A 30 -4.90 -36.70 3.63
C GLN A 30 -4.56 -36.09 2.26
N PRO A 31 -5.44 -35.27 1.68
CA PRO A 31 -5.08 -34.46 0.51
C PRO A 31 -3.95 -33.52 0.83
N ALA A 32 -3.22 -33.08 -0.19
CA ALA A 32 -2.19 -32.06 -0.02
C ALA A 32 -2.78 -30.80 0.64
N PRO A 33 -2.19 -30.33 1.74
CA PRO A 33 -2.71 -29.18 2.45
C PRO A 33 -2.57 -27.90 1.59
N GLN A 34 -3.59 -27.06 1.64
CA GLN A 34 -3.61 -25.72 1.02
C GLN A 34 -3.12 -24.70 2.05
N TRP A 35 -1.89 -24.84 2.53
CA TRP A 35 -1.31 -23.85 3.41
C TRP A 35 -0.99 -22.56 2.68
N SER A 36 -1.26 -21.43 3.29
CA SER A 36 -0.83 -20.11 2.82
C SER A 36 -0.22 -19.33 3.99
N VAL A 37 0.94 -18.76 3.76
CA VAL A 37 1.58 -17.89 4.75
C VAL A 37 0.77 -16.59 4.85
N VAL A 38 0.57 -16.11 6.07
CA VAL A 38 -0.03 -14.79 6.29
C VAL A 38 0.91 -13.75 5.68
N GLU A 39 0.44 -13.05 4.65
CA GLU A 39 1.20 -12.00 3.98
C GLU A 39 1.30 -10.78 4.90
N GLU A 40 2.48 -10.18 4.94
CA GLU A 40 2.75 -8.95 5.66
C GLU A 40 3.19 -7.87 4.68
N ASP A 41 2.54 -6.70 4.77
CA ASP A 41 2.93 -5.53 3.98
C ASP A 41 4.16 -4.86 4.61
N PHE A 42 5.34 -5.16 4.12
CA PHE A 42 6.56 -4.45 4.50
C PHE A 42 6.72 -3.19 3.66
N VAL A 43 7.05 -2.08 4.33
CA VAL A 43 7.51 -0.88 3.64
C VAL A 43 8.93 -1.13 3.16
N SER A 44 9.09 -1.49 1.87
CA SER A 44 10.39 -1.75 1.25
C SER A 44 11.18 -0.49 0.95
N GLU A 45 10.52 0.65 0.86
CA GLU A 45 11.11 1.96 0.56
C GLU A 45 10.87 2.95 1.71
N ALA A 46 11.86 3.83 1.92
CA ALA A 46 11.73 4.88 2.93
C ALA A 46 10.54 5.80 2.57
N PRO A 47 9.58 6.00 3.47
CA PRO A 47 8.43 6.85 3.20
C PRO A 47 8.86 8.30 2.98
N THR A 48 8.27 8.95 1.99
CA THR A 48 8.48 10.38 1.71
C THR A 48 7.43 11.21 2.42
N TRP A 49 7.52 11.28 3.75
CA TRP A 49 6.65 12.14 4.55
C TRP A 49 7.05 13.60 4.40
N GLN A 50 6.12 14.44 3.97
CA GLN A 50 6.33 15.86 3.77
C GLN A 50 5.15 16.65 4.33
N VAL A 51 5.43 17.81 4.87
CA VAL A 51 4.43 18.74 5.39
C VAL A 51 4.44 20.02 4.56
N ALA A 52 3.26 20.45 4.14
CA ALA A 52 3.14 21.73 3.48
C ALA A 52 3.39 22.88 4.46
N SER A 53 4.22 23.86 4.08
CA SER A 53 4.45 25.04 4.89
C SER A 53 3.17 25.86 5.09
N ALA A 54 2.85 26.20 6.34
CA ALA A 54 1.75 27.11 6.65
C ALA A 54 2.02 28.56 6.18
N THR A 55 3.31 28.92 6.04
CA THR A 55 3.75 30.25 5.58
C THR A 55 4.77 30.09 4.45
N PRO A 56 4.35 29.68 3.26
CA PRO A 56 5.27 29.51 2.14
C PRO A 56 5.88 30.87 1.73
N ALA A 57 7.16 30.85 1.34
CA ALA A 57 7.89 32.07 0.95
C ALA A 57 7.32 32.72 -0.34
N SER A 58 6.62 31.96 -1.16
CA SER A 58 5.94 32.40 -2.38
C SER A 58 4.60 31.69 -2.51
N ALA A 59 3.73 32.20 -3.39
CA ALA A 59 2.47 31.54 -3.72
C ALA A 59 2.72 30.08 -4.14
N PRO A 60 2.10 29.10 -3.50
CA PRO A 60 2.26 27.72 -3.88
C PRO A 60 1.58 27.48 -5.24
N MET A 61 2.27 26.79 -6.13
CA MET A 61 1.66 26.34 -7.39
C MET A 61 1.14 24.91 -7.21
N TRP A 62 0.02 24.79 -6.52
CA TRP A 62 -0.58 23.47 -6.25
C TRP A 62 -1.14 22.84 -7.52
N ARG A 63 -0.69 21.65 -7.84
CA ARG A 63 -1.17 20.87 -8.99
C ARG A 63 -1.29 19.40 -8.61
N ALA A 64 -2.32 18.74 -9.13
CA ALA A 64 -2.44 17.30 -9.00
C ALA A 64 -1.28 16.59 -9.71
N ASN A 65 -0.69 15.61 -9.02
CA ASN A 65 0.45 14.87 -9.56
C ASN A 65 0.00 13.54 -10.17
N PHE A 66 0.17 13.38 -11.47
CA PHE A 66 -0.11 12.17 -12.23
C PHE A 66 1.15 11.40 -12.62
N SER A 67 2.33 11.85 -12.23
CA SER A 67 3.59 11.30 -12.71
C SER A 67 3.77 9.82 -12.41
N GLY A 68 4.32 9.10 -13.38
CA GLY A 68 4.76 7.72 -13.31
C GLY A 68 6.20 7.60 -13.83
N ASN A 69 6.64 6.37 -14.07
CA ASN A 69 7.98 6.07 -14.57
C ASN A 69 7.96 5.15 -15.80
N ASP A 70 6.80 4.98 -16.44
CA ASP A 70 6.66 4.09 -17.58
C ASP A 70 7.51 4.58 -18.75
N GLN A 71 8.17 3.65 -19.41
CA GLN A 71 8.84 3.94 -20.68
C GLN A 71 7.82 4.11 -21.80
N ALA A 72 8.11 5.02 -22.73
CA ALA A 72 7.25 5.21 -23.90
C ALA A 72 7.13 3.88 -24.68
N PRO A 73 5.92 3.35 -24.88
CA PRO A 73 5.73 2.05 -25.49
C PRO A 73 6.11 2.05 -26.98
N LEU A 74 6.60 0.92 -27.44
CA LEU A 74 6.96 0.68 -28.85
C LEU A 74 5.85 -0.10 -29.57
N TRP A 75 4.58 0.33 -29.39
CA TRP A 75 3.47 -0.29 -30.08
C TRP A 75 3.57 -0.09 -31.60
N SER A 76 3.26 -1.13 -32.36
CA SER A 76 3.25 -1.09 -33.81
C SER A 76 1.98 -1.74 -34.37
N ASP A 77 1.55 -1.26 -35.50
CA ASP A 77 0.45 -1.89 -36.24
C ASP A 77 0.82 -3.34 -36.60
N PRO A 78 -0.11 -4.30 -36.43
CA PRO A 78 0.14 -5.65 -36.83
C PRO A 78 0.18 -5.83 -38.36
N ASP A 79 0.78 -6.92 -38.84
CA ASP A 79 0.83 -7.26 -40.25
C ASP A 79 -0.57 -7.44 -40.80
N LYS A 80 -0.89 -6.76 -41.91
CA LYS A 80 -2.18 -6.86 -42.61
C LYS A 80 -2.42 -8.21 -43.21
N SER A 81 -1.38 -8.99 -43.51
CA SER A 81 -1.52 -10.33 -44.06
C SER A 81 -2.04 -11.32 -43.01
N VAL A 82 -1.77 -11.06 -41.73
CA VAL A 82 -2.22 -11.89 -40.59
C VAL A 82 -3.64 -11.49 -40.17
N TYR A 83 -3.95 -10.17 -40.18
CA TYR A 83 -5.23 -9.62 -39.74
C TYR A 83 -5.91 -8.81 -40.84
N PRO A 84 -6.65 -9.50 -41.76
CA PRO A 84 -7.20 -8.87 -42.96
C PRO A 84 -8.45 -8.00 -42.67
N MET A 85 -9.15 -8.26 -41.57
CA MET A 85 -10.38 -7.52 -41.21
C MET A 85 -10.09 -6.43 -40.21
N SER A 86 -10.97 -5.45 -40.10
CA SER A 86 -10.83 -4.37 -39.11
C SER A 86 -12.17 -3.85 -38.60
N MET A 87 -12.16 -3.28 -37.39
CA MET A 87 -13.14 -2.30 -36.92
C MET A 87 -12.46 -0.95 -36.77
N THR A 88 -13.22 0.13 -36.85
CA THR A 88 -12.70 1.48 -36.62
C THR A 88 -13.13 1.98 -35.27
N ALA A 89 -12.20 2.47 -34.47
CA ALA A 89 -12.49 3.19 -33.22
C ALA A 89 -12.06 4.64 -33.33
N VAL A 90 -12.94 5.55 -32.90
CA VAL A 90 -12.65 6.98 -32.71
C VAL A 90 -12.84 7.31 -31.24
N VAL A 91 -11.73 7.52 -30.56
CA VAL A 91 -11.65 7.60 -29.10
C VAL A 91 -11.23 9.01 -28.69
N ARG A 92 -11.82 9.49 -27.61
CA ARG A 92 -11.43 10.72 -26.91
C ARG A 92 -11.12 10.39 -25.45
N LEU A 93 -10.21 11.17 -24.86
CA LEU A 93 -9.89 11.09 -23.42
C LEU A 93 -11.01 11.74 -22.59
N SER A 94 -11.15 11.28 -21.34
CA SER A 94 -11.99 11.98 -20.36
C SER A 94 -11.44 13.39 -20.08
N PRO A 95 -12.26 14.34 -19.58
CA PRO A 95 -11.80 15.70 -19.25
C PRO A 95 -10.57 15.72 -18.32
N VAL A 96 -10.49 14.76 -17.37
CA VAL A 96 -9.35 14.62 -16.47
C VAL A 96 -8.08 14.26 -17.22
N LEU A 97 -8.12 13.22 -18.06
CA LEU A 97 -6.96 12.79 -18.84
C LEU A 97 -6.60 13.76 -19.97
N GLU A 98 -7.57 14.51 -20.50
CA GLU A 98 -7.33 15.56 -21.47
C GLU A 98 -6.38 16.65 -20.93
N THR A 99 -6.40 16.91 -19.60
CA THR A 99 -5.46 17.85 -18.95
C THR A 99 -4.00 17.39 -19.01
N LEU A 100 -3.78 16.10 -19.26
CA LEU A 100 -2.45 15.48 -19.38
C LEU A 100 -2.01 15.33 -20.85
N ALA A 101 -2.91 15.64 -21.79
CA ALA A 101 -2.65 15.42 -23.21
C ALA A 101 -1.47 16.28 -23.69
N ALA A 102 -0.49 15.63 -24.30
CA ALA A 102 0.75 16.27 -24.76
C ALA A 102 1.23 15.66 -26.09
N ASP A 103 2.19 16.33 -26.70
CA ASP A 103 2.90 15.75 -27.83
C ASP A 103 3.73 14.55 -27.36
N GLY A 104 3.68 13.47 -28.14
CA GLY A 104 4.32 12.19 -27.76
C GLY A 104 3.40 11.19 -27.09
N ASP A 105 2.14 11.58 -26.81
CA ASP A 105 1.11 10.62 -26.36
C ASP A 105 0.89 9.54 -27.40
N LYS A 106 0.58 8.33 -26.91
CA LYS A 106 0.31 7.17 -27.75
C LYS A 106 -0.96 6.48 -27.31
N MET A 107 -1.71 5.95 -28.26
CA MET A 107 -2.84 5.07 -27.97
C MET A 107 -2.81 3.87 -28.91
N ALA A 108 -3.18 2.71 -28.40
CA ALA A 108 -3.29 1.48 -29.18
C ALA A 108 -4.43 0.60 -28.66
N ALA A 109 -4.96 -0.26 -29.54
CA ALA A 109 -5.97 -1.25 -29.22
C ALA A 109 -5.35 -2.65 -29.15
N PHE A 110 -5.82 -3.44 -28.19
CA PHE A 110 -5.35 -4.79 -27.92
C PHE A 110 -6.51 -5.79 -27.87
N ILE A 111 -6.26 -7.01 -28.30
CA ILE A 111 -7.17 -8.16 -28.10
C ILE A 111 -6.30 -9.31 -27.57
N GLY A 112 -6.67 -9.87 -26.43
CA GLY A 112 -5.91 -10.96 -25.81
C GLY A 112 -4.45 -10.60 -25.47
N GLY A 113 -4.18 -9.29 -25.17
CA GLY A 113 -2.84 -8.79 -24.88
C GLY A 113 -1.96 -8.46 -26.09
N GLU A 114 -2.42 -8.76 -27.32
CA GLU A 114 -1.71 -8.47 -28.57
C GLU A 114 -2.16 -7.13 -29.16
N CYS A 115 -1.19 -6.31 -29.59
CA CYS A 115 -1.48 -5.01 -30.24
C CYS A 115 -2.13 -5.25 -31.60
N ARG A 116 -3.33 -4.74 -31.77
CA ARG A 116 -4.18 -4.91 -32.96
C ARG A 116 -4.35 -3.63 -33.76
N GLY A 117 -3.82 -2.52 -33.29
CA GLY A 117 -3.83 -1.25 -34.03
C GLY A 117 -3.27 -0.12 -33.20
N VAL A 118 -2.52 0.78 -33.84
CA VAL A 118 -1.99 1.99 -33.23
C VAL A 118 -2.78 3.19 -33.72
N ALA A 119 -3.09 4.10 -32.79
CA ALA A 119 -3.87 5.29 -33.11
C ALA A 119 -3.10 6.30 -33.99
N LYS A 120 -3.85 6.93 -34.86
CA LYS A 120 -3.47 8.23 -35.46
C LYS A 120 -4.18 9.33 -34.70
N THR A 121 -3.40 10.27 -34.15
CA THR A 121 -3.95 11.46 -33.48
C THR A 121 -4.37 12.49 -34.50
N VAL A 122 -5.57 13.00 -34.36
CA VAL A 122 -6.16 14.05 -35.24
C VAL A 122 -6.74 15.16 -34.34
N MET A 123 -6.52 16.40 -34.70
CA MET A 123 -7.20 17.54 -34.09
C MET A 123 -8.46 17.86 -34.91
N ASN A 124 -9.62 17.80 -34.27
CA ASN A 124 -10.92 18.16 -34.86
C ASN A 124 -11.54 19.28 -34.02
N ASP A 125 -11.67 20.47 -34.58
CA ASP A 125 -12.18 21.68 -33.91
C ASP A 125 -11.54 21.95 -32.52
N GLY A 126 -10.21 21.78 -32.45
CA GLY A 126 -9.45 21.95 -31.21
C GLY A 126 -9.50 20.77 -30.23
N VAL A 127 -10.23 19.72 -30.58
CA VAL A 127 -10.36 18.50 -29.81
C VAL A 127 -9.41 17.42 -30.32
N ARG A 128 -8.66 16.76 -29.42
CA ARG A 128 -7.78 15.65 -29.75
C ARG A 128 -8.58 14.36 -29.86
N LEU A 129 -8.51 13.71 -31.03
CA LEU A 129 -9.14 12.41 -31.30
C LEU A 129 -8.08 11.38 -31.67
N PHE A 130 -8.32 10.14 -31.29
CA PHE A 130 -7.50 8.97 -31.60
C PHE A 130 -8.26 8.04 -32.54
N PHE A 131 -7.81 7.93 -33.78
CA PHE A 131 -8.36 7.06 -34.79
C PHE A 131 -7.57 5.76 -34.84
N ILE A 132 -8.23 4.61 -34.64
CA ILE A 132 -7.59 3.30 -34.57
C ILE A 132 -8.32 2.33 -35.51
N HIS A 133 -7.58 1.69 -36.40
CA HIS A 133 -8.06 0.50 -37.11
C HIS A 133 -7.64 -0.74 -36.32
N VAL A 134 -8.58 -1.32 -35.58
CA VAL A 134 -8.36 -2.54 -34.80
C VAL A 134 -8.45 -3.72 -35.75
N LYS A 135 -7.34 -4.38 -36.03
CA LYS A 135 -7.20 -5.46 -37.02
C LYS A 135 -7.33 -6.83 -36.38
N ALA A 136 -8.04 -7.75 -37.08
CA ALA A 136 -8.23 -9.08 -36.55
C ALA A 136 -8.59 -10.05 -37.70
N PRO A 137 -8.58 -11.39 -37.47
CA PRO A 137 -9.15 -12.35 -38.37
C PRO A 137 -10.69 -12.26 -38.36
N SER A 138 -11.34 -12.77 -39.39
CA SER A 138 -12.82 -12.75 -39.55
C SER A 138 -13.56 -13.49 -38.41
N SER A 139 -12.89 -14.42 -37.74
CA SER A 139 -13.45 -15.20 -36.63
C SER A 139 -13.26 -14.54 -35.27
N GLU A 140 -12.62 -13.38 -35.21
CA GLU A 140 -12.36 -12.70 -33.94
C GLU A 140 -13.65 -12.15 -33.31
N ASN A 141 -13.80 -12.32 -32.01
CA ASN A 141 -14.93 -11.83 -31.23
C ASN A 141 -14.52 -11.42 -29.79
N GLY A 142 -13.23 -11.24 -29.58
CA GLY A 142 -12.68 -10.85 -28.28
C GLY A 142 -13.00 -9.43 -27.87
N ASN A 143 -12.78 -9.13 -26.61
CA ASN A 143 -12.90 -7.75 -26.08
C ASN A 143 -11.70 -6.92 -26.53
N VAL A 144 -11.97 -5.66 -26.86
CA VAL A 144 -10.95 -4.66 -27.23
C VAL A 144 -10.59 -3.86 -26.02
N GLU A 145 -9.32 -3.92 -25.61
CA GLU A 145 -8.71 -3.10 -24.59
C GLU A 145 -7.94 -1.95 -25.27
N PHE A 146 -8.21 -0.73 -24.86
CA PHE A 146 -7.40 0.43 -25.30
C PHE A 146 -6.33 0.72 -24.24
N ARG A 147 -5.11 1.06 -24.68
CA ARG A 147 -4.03 1.54 -23.82
C ARG A 147 -3.63 2.94 -24.28
N TYR A 148 -3.61 3.85 -23.33
CA TYR A 148 -3.20 5.24 -23.54
C TYR A 148 -1.93 5.52 -22.73
N TYR A 149 -0.86 5.90 -23.39
CA TYR A 149 0.37 6.38 -22.76
C TYR A 149 0.38 7.91 -22.80
N SER A 150 0.40 8.53 -21.61
CA SER A 150 0.62 9.97 -21.46
C SER A 150 2.12 10.26 -21.37
N ALA A 151 2.65 10.99 -22.35
CA ALA A 151 4.06 11.40 -22.37
C ALA A 151 4.38 12.40 -21.23
N ALA A 152 3.41 13.28 -20.90
CA ALA A 152 3.56 14.23 -19.81
C ALA A 152 3.61 13.56 -18.43
N ALA A 153 2.72 12.57 -18.20
CA ALA A 153 2.66 11.85 -16.95
C ALA A 153 3.64 10.67 -16.88
N LYS A 154 4.25 10.26 -18.00
CA LYS A 154 5.06 9.02 -18.11
C LYS A 154 4.32 7.82 -17.53
N ARG A 155 3.08 7.62 -17.97
CA ARG A 155 2.19 6.59 -17.43
C ARG A 155 1.29 6.01 -18.52
N THR A 156 1.09 4.69 -18.44
CA THR A 156 0.17 3.96 -19.31
C THR A 156 -1.14 3.69 -18.56
N TYR A 157 -2.24 4.13 -19.13
CA TYR A 157 -3.61 3.87 -18.68
C TYR A 157 -4.23 2.78 -19.54
N VAL A 158 -4.99 1.88 -18.93
CA VAL A 158 -5.64 0.76 -19.61
C VAL A 158 -7.15 0.91 -19.48
N SER A 159 -7.89 0.79 -20.58
CA SER A 159 -9.34 0.87 -20.53
C SER A 159 -9.96 -0.41 -19.95
N VAL A 160 -11.19 -0.29 -19.43
CA VAL A 160 -11.98 -1.46 -19.04
C VAL A 160 -12.33 -2.25 -20.31
N ALA A 161 -11.76 -3.46 -20.45
CA ALA A 161 -11.89 -4.27 -21.66
C ALA A 161 -13.32 -4.82 -21.91
N SER A 162 -14.20 -4.85 -20.90
CA SER A 162 -15.55 -5.41 -21.01
C SER A 162 -16.51 -4.61 -21.89
N ASP A 163 -16.19 -3.35 -22.18
CA ASP A 163 -17.15 -2.41 -22.76
C ASP A 163 -17.16 -2.41 -24.29
N VAL A 164 -16.10 -2.93 -24.91
CA VAL A 164 -15.94 -2.92 -26.37
C VAL A 164 -15.60 -4.31 -26.88
N ARG A 165 -16.50 -4.86 -27.70
CA ARG A 165 -16.29 -6.14 -28.37
C ARG A 165 -15.92 -5.91 -29.84
N TYR A 166 -14.92 -6.67 -30.32
CA TYR A 166 -14.56 -6.62 -31.71
C TYR A 166 -15.67 -7.17 -32.59
N GLU A 167 -16.02 -6.44 -33.62
CA GLU A 167 -16.91 -6.85 -34.70
C GLU A 167 -16.36 -6.32 -36.04
N VAL A 168 -16.35 -7.13 -37.10
CA VAL A 168 -15.88 -6.75 -38.43
C VAL A 168 -16.70 -5.54 -38.91
N ASP A 169 -16.01 -4.53 -39.50
CA ASP A 169 -16.58 -3.29 -40.07
C ASP A 169 -17.36 -2.41 -39.08
N LYS A 170 -17.38 -2.74 -37.79
CA LYS A 170 -18.01 -1.90 -36.75
C LYS A 170 -17.28 -0.58 -36.60
N ILE A 171 -18.03 0.46 -36.35
CA ILE A 171 -17.53 1.79 -35.95
C ILE A 171 -17.85 2.02 -34.48
N TYR A 172 -16.83 2.22 -33.67
CA TYR A 172 -16.92 2.54 -32.25
C TYR A 172 -16.55 4.00 -32.02
N GLY A 173 -17.56 4.86 -31.88
CA GLY A 173 -17.42 6.30 -31.87
C GLY A 173 -17.20 6.90 -33.28
N THR A 174 -17.49 8.17 -33.45
CA THR A 174 -17.28 8.96 -34.67
C THR A 174 -16.55 10.25 -34.38
N ALA A 175 -16.14 11.01 -35.39
CA ALA A 175 -15.51 12.32 -35.17
C ALA A 175 -16.41 13.29 -34.41
N ASP A 176 -17.74 13.27 -34.71
CA ASP A 176 -18.73 14.14 -34.08
C ASP A 176 -19.25 13.60 -32.74
N ALA A 177 -19.17 12.29 -32.55
CA ALA A 177 -19.58 11.60 -31.32
C ALA A 177 -18.51 10.55 -30.92
N PRO A 178 -17.34 10.98 -30.45
CA PRO A 178 -16.25 10.07 -30.11
C PRO A 178 -16.60 9.21 -28.90
N ALA A 179 -16.08 8.00 -28.85
CA ALA A 179 -16.19 7.12 -27.72
C ALA A 179 -15.25 7.55 -26.58
N TYR A 180 -15.67 7.28 -25.34
CA TYR A 180 -14.90 7.57 -24.13
C TYR A 180 -14.64 6.25 -23.34
N PRO A 181 -13.62 5.47 -23.71
CA PRO A 181 -13.24 4.31 -22.89
C PRO A 181 -12.83 4.76 -21.50
N ASP A 182 -13.19 3.96 -20.49
CA ASP A 182 -12.83 4.25 -19.12
C ASP A 182 -11.38 3.85 -18.83
N PHE A 183 -10.45 4.76 -18.95
CA PHE A 183 -9.05 4.60 -18.60
C PHE A 183 -8.75 4.90 -17.13
N GLU A 184 -9.63 5.60 -16.43
CA GLU A 184 -9.34 6.14 -15.10
C GLU A 184 -9.28 5.05 -14.04
N GLN A 185 -9.99 3.93 -14.25
CA GLN A 185 -9.95 2.79 -13.32
C GLN A 185 -8.56 2.13 -13.21
N SER A 186 -7.74 2.19 -14.25
CA SER A 186 -6.37 1.69 -14.23
C SER A 186 -5.34 2.74 -13.79
N GLY A 187 -5.77 3.99 -13.67
CA GLY A 187 -4.92 5.09 -13.23
C GLY A 187 -4.63 5.07 -11.73
N PRO A 188 -3.80 6.01 -11.25
CA PRO A 188 -3.48 6.13 -9.83
C PRO A 188 -4.67 6.61 -8.98
N PHE A 189 -5.77 7.07 -9.61
CA PHE A 189 -6.95 7.64 -8.97
C PHE A 189 -8.24 7.01 -9.53
N PRO A 190 -8.55 5.75 -9.15
CA PRO A 190 -9.65 4.99 -9.74
C PRO A 190 -11.04 5.44 -9.29
N VAL A 191 -11.16 6.26 -8.25
CA VAL A 191 -12.45 6.69 -7.66
C VAL A 191 -12.63 8.22 -7.61
N PRO A 192 -12.66 8.92 -8.79
CA PRO A 192 -12.86 10.36 -8.82
C PRO A 192 -14.24 10.75 -8.26
N THR A 193 -14.27 11.86 -7.53
CA THR A 193 -15.48 12.48 -6.98
C THR A 193 -15.57 13.92 -7.48
N LYS A 194 -16.72 14.35 -7.95
CA LYS A 194 -16.97 15.74 -8.30
C LYS A 194 -17.44 16.54 -7.09
N ALA A 195 -16.95 17.77 -6.90
CA ALA A 195 -17.40 18.64 -5.82
C ALA A 195 -17.72 20.06 -6.33
N TRP A 196 -18.92 20.55 -6.04
CA TRP A 196 -19.29 21.93 -6.20
C TRP A 196 -19.05 22.68 -4.90
N VAL A 197 -18.23 23.73 -4.96
CA VAL A 197 -17.83 24.49 -3.76
C VAL A 197 -17.96 25.99 -4.01
N LYS A 198 -18.32 26.72 -2.95
CA LYS A 198 -18.37 28.19 -2.94
C LYS A 198 -17.64 28.70 -1.72
N VAL A 199 -16.78 29.71 -1.94
CA VAL A 199 -16.12 30.38 -0.82
C VAL A 199 -17.00 31.50 -0.29
N ASP A 200 -17.27 31.47 1.02
CA ASP A 200 -18.01 32.54 1.70
C ASP A 200 -17.07 33.73 1.97
N LYS A 201 -17.05 34.69 1.01
CA LYS A 201 -16.18 35.87 1.09
C LYS A 201 -16.37 36.68 2.36
N ALA A 202 -17.60 36.72 2.91
CA ALA A 202 -17.92 37.51 4.09
C ALA A 202 -17.30 36.94 5.37
N LYS A 203 -16.93 35.66 5.34
CA LYS A 203 -16.30 34.97 6.47
C LYS A 203 -14.79 34.75 6.31
N LEU A 204 -14.19 35.25 5.22
CA LEU A 204 -12.75 35.18 5.06
C LEU A 204 -12.05 36.08 6.07
N PRO A 205 -10.98 35.62 6.75
CA PRO A 205 -10.17 36.44 7.67
C PRO A 205 -9.15 37.34 6.94
N PHE A 206 -9.28 37.48 5.60
CA PHE A 206 -8.43 38.27 4.73
C PHE A 206 -9.21 38.79 3.52
N THR A 207 -8.62 39.76 2.80
CA THR A 207 -9.18 40.26 1.54
C THR A 207 -8.71 39.41 0.37
N VAL A 208 -9.65 39.02 -0.52
CA VAL A 208 -9.32 38.30 -1.75
C VAL A 208 -8.48 39.16 -2.65
N SER A 209 -7.35 38.66 -3.14
CA SER A 209 -6.38 39.38 -3.95
C SER A 209 -5.86 38.54 -5.13
N ALA A 210 -5.27 39.24 -6.11
CA ALA A 210 -4.57 38.55 -7.19
C ALA A 210 -3.37 37.77 -6.64
N GLY A 211 -3.22 36.54 -7.06
CA GLY A 211 -2.20 35.62 -6.55
C GLY A 211 -2.65 34.71 -5.42
N ASP A 212 -3.93 34.83 -5.02
CA ASP A 212 -4.55 33.83 -4.14
C ASP A 212 -4.71 32.49 -4.86
N GLU A 213 -4.50 31.40 -4.12
CA GLU A 213 -4.65 30.02 -4.63
C GLU A 213 -5.64 29.26 -3.76
N LEU A 214 -6.55 28.50 -4.40
CA LEU A 214 -7.49 27.60 -3.73
C LEU A 214 -7.42 26.25 -4.41
N GLN A 215 -7.16 25.20 -3.63
CA GLN A 215 -7.12 23.83 -4.13
C GLN A 215 -7.64 22.81 -3.13
N ALA A 216 -8.04 21.65 -3.66
CA ALA A 216 -8.49 20.49 -2.89
C ALA A 216 -7.33 19.53 -2.65
N PHE A 217 -7.30 18.98 -1.43
CA PHE A 217 -6.26 18.08 -0.96
C PHE A 217 -6.85 16.80 -0.35
N VAL A 218 -6.14 15.70 -0.53
CA VAL A 218 -6.27 14.50 0.29
C VAL A 218 -4.93 14.32 0.98
N GLY A 219 -4.92 14.48 2.29
CA GLY A 219 -3.66 14.58 3.00
C GLY A 219 -2.88 15.83 2.57
N ASP A 220 -1.61 15.64 2.24
CA ASP A 220 -0.74 16.69 1.71
C ASP A 220 -0.69 16.73 0.18
N GLU A 221 -1.37 15.81 -0.48
CA GLU A 221 -1.40 15.78 -1.94
C GLU A 221 -2.50 16.67 -2.50
N CYS A 222 -2.14 17.58 -3.38
CA CYS A 222 -3.11 18.29 -4.21
C CYS A 222 -3.81 17.29 -5.13
N ARG A 223 -5.11 17.14 -4.96
CA ARG A 223 -5.93 16.15 -5.64
C ARG A 223 -7.05 16.78 -6.47
N GLY A 224 -7.21 18.11 -6.43
CA GLY A 224 -8.26 18.82 -7.15
C GLY A 224 -7.81 19.30 -8.53
N ILE A 225 -8.68 19.08 -9.52
CA ILE A 225 -8.62 19.79 -10.81
C ILE A 225 -9.75 20.81 -10.79
N LYS A 226 -9.38 22.10 -10.64
CA LYS A 226 -10.32 23.20 -10.47
C LYS A 226 -10.89 23.67 -11.79
N HIS A 227 -12.20 23.85 -11.82
CA HIS A 227 -12.94 24.51 -12.89
C HIS A 227 -13.66 25.72 -12.32
N VAL A 228 -13.55 26.85 -13.01
CA VAL A 228 -14.19 28.10 -12.58
C VAL A 228 -15.58 28.19 -13.20
N GLU A 229 -16.60 28.30 -12.34
CA GLU A 229 -17.98 28.56 -12.77
C GLU A 229 -18.29 30.06 -12.69
N SER A 230 -17.93 30.70 -11.57
CA SER A 230 -18.08 32.14 -11.38
C SER A 230 -16.95 32.66 -10.49
N GLU A 231 -16.03 33.46 -11.03
CA GLU A 231 -15.00 34.15 -10.24
C GLU A 231 -15.60 35.20 -9.30
N ALA A 232 -16.63 35.90 -9.78
CA ALA A 232 -17.31 36.93 -9.01
C ALA A 232 -17.93 36.37 -7.72
N ASP A 233 -18.50 35.18 -7.78
CA ASP A 233 -19.13 34.48 -6.66
C ASP A 233 -18.20 33.51 -5.93
N MET A 234 -16.97 33.32 -6.42
CA MET A 234 -16.02 32.28 -6.00
C MET A 234 -16.68 30.89 -5.99
N LEU A 235 -17.43 30.60 -7.05
CA LEU A 235 -18.08 29.34 -7.30
C LEU A 235 -17.23 28.50 -8.24
N TYR A 236 -16.88 27.32 -7.78
CA TYR A 236 -16.01 26.38 -8.50
C TYR A 236 -16.61 24.99 -8.48
N TRP A 237 -16.24 24.18 -9.45
CA TRP A 237 -16.36 22.75 -9.29
C TRP A 237 -14.99 22.08 -9.50
N TYR A 238 -14.80 20.96 -8.85
CA TYR A 238 -13.55 20.21 -8.85
C TYR A 238 -13.80 18.78 -9.28
N ASP A 239 -12.91 18.24 -10.11
CA ASP A 239 -12.69 16.81 -10.15
C ASP A 239 -11.69 16.48 -9.05
N ILE A 240 -12.11 15.72 -8.06
CA ILE A 240 -11.29 15.28 -6.93
C ILE A 240 -10.80 13.87 -7.24
N LEU A 241 -9.49 13.74 -7.32
CA LEU A 241 -8.81 12.48 -7.68
C LEU A 241 -8.69 11.58 -6.45
N GLY A 242 -9.55 10.58 -6.32
CA GLY A 242 -9.55 9.62 -5.20
C GLY A 242 -8.82 8.32 -5.54
N ARG A 243 -7.98 7.82 -4.61
CA ARG A 243 -7.41 6.47 -4.69
C ARG A 243 -8.35 5.43 -4.12
N ALA A 244 -9.07 5.78 -3.05
CA ALA A 244 -10.01 4.91 -2.38
C ALA A 244 -11.24 5.69 -1.89
N GLU A 245 -12.36 4.99 -1.74
CA GLU A 245 -13.54 5.53 -1.05
C GLU A 245 -13.19 5.84 0.42
N GLY A 246 -13.75 6.91 0.96
CA GLY A 246 -13.54 7.33 2.34
C GLY A 246 -12.32 8.23 2.58
N GLU A 247 -11.44 8.44 1.60
CA GLU A 247 -10.37 9.44 1.72
C GLU A 247 -10.95 10.81 2.04
N GLN A 248 -10.43 11.49 3.06
CA GLN A 248 -10.95 12.79 3.48
C GLN A 248 -10.36 13.91 2.63
N VAL A 249 -11.24 14.71 2.05
CA VAL A 249 -10.91 15.88 1.24
C VAL A 249 -11.05 17.13 2.07
N MET A 250 -10.03 18.00 2.03
CA MET A 250 -10.04 19.35 2.59
C MET A 250 -9.60 20.36 1.53
N PHE A 251 -9.91 21.63 1.73
CA PHE A 251 -9.43 22.70 0.88
C PHE A 251 -8.36 23.53 1.59
N ARG A 252 -7.33 23.93 0.84
CA ARG A 252 -6.33 24.89 1.29
C ARG A 252 -6.45 26.15 0.45
N TYR A 253 -6.44 27.29 1.12
CA TYR A 253 -6.47 28.62 0.53
C TYR A 253 -5.18 29.36 0.89
N TYR A 254 -4.37 29.71 -0.09
CA TYR A 254 -3.26 30.61 0.12
C TYR A 254 -3.73 32.05 -0.09
N SER A 255 -3.60 32.92 0.93
CA SER A 255 -3.82 34.35 0.80
C SER A 255 -2.51 35.06 0.47
N ALA A 256 -2.46 35.70 -0.68
CA ALA A 256 -1.29 36.50 -1.09
C ALA A 256 -1.14 37.77 -0.22
N GLU A 257 -2.26 38.30 0.29
CA GLU A 257 -2.24 39.42 1.26
C GLU A 257 -1.52 39.03 2.56
N LYS A 258 -1.93 37.88 3.15
CA LYS A 258 -1.39 37.41 4.42
C LYS A 258 -0.10 36.61 4.29
N LYS A 259 0.25 36.17 3.05
CA LYS A 259 1.34 35.21 2.79
C LYS A 259 1.23 33.95 3.68
N GLN A 260 0.02 33.45 3.83
CA GLN A 260 -0.32 32.35 4.72
C GLN A 260 -1.33 31.41 4.09
N VAL A 261 -1.23 30.14 4.43
CA VAL A 261 -2.20 29.11 4.08
C VAL A 261 -3.28 29.03 5.16
N PHE A 262 -4.53 28.99 4.72
CA PHE A 262 -5.71 28.74 5.51
C PHE A 262 -6.30 27.39 5.11
N VAL A 263 -6.94 26.70 6.04
CA VAL A 263 -7.57 25.40 5.80
C VAL A 263 -9.08 25.52 5.95
N SER A 264 -9.81 24.76 5.15
CA SER A 264 -11.28 24.75 5.24
C SER A 264 -11.75 24.03 6.52
N GLU A 265 -12.78 24.58 7.17
CA GLU A 265 -13.46 23.90 8.28
C GLU A 265 -14.32 22.75 7.76
N GLN A 266 -14.78 22.82 6.51
CA GLN A 266 -15.58 21.79 5.86
C GLN A 266 -14.66 20.77 5.17
N THR A 267 -14.99 19.51 5.39
CA THR A 267 -14.38 18.35 4.74
C THR A 267 -15.45 17.43 4.21
N PHE A 268 -15.11 16.55 3.29
CA PHE A 268 -15.98 15.46 2.86
C PHE A 268 -15.14 14.24 2.47
N ALA A 269 -15.80 13.08 2.45
CA ALA A 269 -15.14 11.84 2.01
C ALA A 269 -15.28 11.65 0.51
N VAL A 270 -14.21 11.14 -0.13
CA VAL A 270 -14.28 10.59 -1.49
C VAL A 270 -15.36 9.50 -1.50
N GLY A 271 -16.34 9.66 -2.35
CA GLY A 271 -17.43 8.68 -2.49
C GLY A 271 -17.09 7.60 -3.51
N LYS A 272 -18.13 6.86 -3.91
CA LYS A 272 -18.01 5.93 -5.04
C LYS A 272 -17.64 6.69 -6.31
N ARG A 273 -17.00 5.98 -7.25
CA ARG A 273 -16.66 6.55 -8.55
C ARG A 273 -17.84 7.32 -9.16
N GLY A 274 -17.58 8.57 -9.57
CA GLY A 274 -18.58 9.45 -10.16
C GLY A 274 -19.55 10.09 -9.17
N SER A 275 -19.35 9.96 -7.87
CA SER A 275 -20.15 10.67 -6.86
C SER A 275 -19.96 12.19 -6.99
N VAL A 276 -20.98 12.93 -6.56
CA VAL A 276 -21.00 14.40 -6.60
C VAL A 276 -21.34 14.95 -5.23
N VAL A 277 -20.53 15.88 -4.74
CA VAL A 277 -20.74 16.63 -3.50
C VAL A 277 -21.23 18.04 -3.87
N GLY A 278 -22.37 18.44 -3.31
CA GLY A 278 -23.03 19.71 -3.66
C GLY A 278 -23.56 19.74 -5.09
N ALA A 279 -24.07 20.89 -5.50
CA ALA A 279 -24.55 21.19 -6.83
C ALA A 279 -24.29 22.68 -7.15
N ALA A 280 -24.41 23.09 -8.41
CA ALA A 280 -24.17 24.48 -8.81
C ALA A 280 -25.07 25.47 -8.05
N ASP A 281 -26.33 25.10 -7.79
CA ASP A 281 -27.33 25.88 -7.03
C ASP A 281 -27.28 25.66 -5.51
N GLN A 282 -26.63 24.55 -5.07
CA GLN A 282 -26.43 24.19 -3.66
C GLN A 282 -24.99 23.73 -3.41
N PRO A 283 -23.97 24.59 -3.63
CA PRO A 283 -22.59 24.24 -3.45
C PRO A 283 -22.23 24.07 -1.95
N LEU A 284 -21.22 23.26 -1.67
CA LEU A 284 -20.59 23.20 -0.35
C LEU A 284 -19.99 24.59 -0.06
N SER A 285 -20.50 25.26 0.98
CA SER A 285 -19.97 26.57 1.40
C SER A 285 -18.72 26.36 2.24
N LEU A 286 -17.59 26.92 1.78
CA LEU A 286 -16.31 26.83 2.44
C LEU A 286 -16.03 28.06 3.31
N THR A 287 -15.65 27.82 4.56
CA THR A 287 -15.08 28.82 5.48
C THR A 287 -13.66 28.40 5.84
N PHE A 288 -12.79 29.36 6.10
CA PHE A 288 -11.37 29.13 6.26
C PHE A 288 -10.85 29.69 7.58
N VAL A 289 -9.98 28.91 8.24
CA VAL A 289 -9.29 29.30 9.46
C VAL A 289 -7.77 29.18 9.24
N PRO A 290 -6.95 29.96 9.99
CA PRO A 290 -5.50 29.80 9.94
C PRO A 290 -5.09 28.36 10.26
N GLN A 291 -4.06 27.90 9.59
CA GLN A 291 -3.38 26.68 10.02
C GLN A 291 -2.63 26.99 11.31
N GLY A 292 -2.98 26.31 12.39
CA GLY A 292 -2.29 26.39 13.68
C GLY A 292 -1.12 25.41 13.76
N SER A 293 -0.32 25.51 14.81
CA SER A 293 0.79 24.59 15.05
C SER A 293 1.03 24.34 16.54
N MET A 294 1.47 23.12 16.86
CA MET A 294 2.04 22.80 18.17
C MET A 294 3.46 22.26 18.02
N THR A 295 4.28 22.39 19.06
CA THR A 295 5.61 21.81 19.09
C THR A 295 5.62 20.63 20.08
N ALA A 296 6.22 19.51 19.71
CA ALA A 296 6.44 18.37 20.59
C ALA A 296 7.91 17.95 20.57
N TYR A 297 8.44 17.56 21.74
CA TYR A 297 9.74 16.91 21.87
C TYR A 297 9.52 15.44 22.24
N LEU A 298 10.00 14.54 21.39
CA LEU A 298 9.64 13.13 21.37
C LEU A 298 10.89 12.26 21.41
N THR A 299 10.83 11.12 22.10
CA THR A 299 11.89 10.11 22.08
C THR A 299 11.30 8.72 21.90
N LEU A 300 12.12 7.78 21.43
CA LEU A 300 11.73 6.39 21.26
C LEU A 300 11.74 5.68 22.63
N ASP A 301 10.85 4.69 22.82
CA ASP A 301 10.96 3.76 23.93
C ASP A 301 12.24 2.88 23.80
N ALA A 302 12.59 2.16 24.85
CA ALA A 302 13.83 1.38 24.90
C ALA A 302 13.88 0.26 23.87
N LEU A 303 12.74 -0.33 23.53
CA LEU A 303 12.63 -1.42 22.54
C LEU A 303 12.81 -0.88 21.13
N THR A 304 12.05 0.16 20.77
CA THR A 304 12.12 0.80 19.45
C THR A 304 13.48 1.46 19.21
N ALA A 305 14.12 2.01 20.26
CA ALA A 305 15.47 2.58 20.17
C ALA A 305 16.52 1.57 19.73
N GLY A 306 16.31 0.27 19.98
CA GLY A 306 17.17 -0.81 19.49
C GLY A 306 17.18 -0.95 17.96
N TYR A 307 16.18 -0.45 17.27
CA TYR A 307 16.07 -0.42 15.81
C TYR A 307 16.55 0.91 15.19
N ALA A 308 16.91 1.89 16.01
CA ALA A 308 17.36 3.20 15.51
C ALA A 308 18.79 3.12 14.93
N ASP A 309 19.01 3.76 13.79
CA ASP A 309 20.36 3.99 13.23
C ASP A 309 20.70 5.48 13.09
N LYS A 310 19.77 6.38 13.37
CA LYS A 310 19.86 7.84 13.33
C LYS A 310 20.12 8.44 11.94
N THR A 311 20.58 7.63 11.00
CA THR A 311 20.89 8.03 9.63
C THR A 311 19.84 7.44 8.70
N GLY A 312 18.95 8.27 8.19
CA GLY A 312 17.85 7.80 7.32
C GLY A 312 16.56 7.45 8.06
N ASP A 313 16.58 7.34 9.39
CA ASP A 313 15.36 7.21 10.19
C ASP A 313 14.47 8.44 10.02
N ARG A 314 13.16 8.22 10.08
CA ARG A 314 12.16 9.28 9.92
C ARG A 314 11.09 9.17 11.00
N LEU A 315 10.64 10.32 11.48
CA LEU A 315 9.52 10.44 12.40
C LEU A 315 8.51 11.41 11.81
N ALA A 316 7.23 11.06 11.83
CA ALA A 316 6.17 11.94 11.33
C ALA A 316 4.90 11.86 12.18
N ALA A 317 4.19 12.97 12.28
CA ALA A 317 2.89 13.11 12.91
C ALA A 317 1.79 13.09 11.87
N PHE A 318 0.66 12.48 12.20
CA PHE A 318 -0.51 12.40 11.35
C PHE A 318 -1.76 12.84 12.10
N ILE A 319 -2.60 13.64 11.45
CA ILE A 319 -3.97 13.91 11.86
C ILE A 319 -4.88 13.21 10.83
N GLY A 320 -5.51 12.12 11.24
CA GLY A 320 -6.13 11.18 10.30
C GLY A 320 -5.07 10.59 9.35
N ASN A 321 -5.26 10.77 8.05
CA ASN A 321 -4.31 10.31 7.04
C ASN A 321 -3.37 11.42 6.51
N VAL A 322 -3.41 12.61 7.12
CA VAL A 322 -2.62 13.78 6.71
C VAL A 322 -1.31 13.81 7.48
N CYS A 323 -0.18 13.88 6.79
CA CYS A 323 1.10 14.17 7.42
C CYS A 323 1.09 15.62 7.94
N ALA A 324 1.00 15.76 9.24
CA ALA A 324 0.85 17.04 9.93
C ALA A 324 2.18 17.59 10.46
N GLY A 325 3.21 16.76 10.58
CA GLY A 325 4.52 17.13 11.07
C GLY A 325 5.60 16.11 10.69
N VAL A 326 6.84 16.58 10.53
CA VAL A 326 8.03 15.73 10.37
C VAL A 326 8.99 16.07 11.49
N GLY A 327 9.53 15.04 12.15
CA GLY A 327 10.47 15.16 13.25
C GLY A 327 11.87 15.52 12.76
N GLU A 328 12.49 16.50 13.41
CA GLU A 328 13.89 16.86 13.27
C GLU A 328 14.68 16.27 14.44
N LEU A 329 15.75 15.51 14.17
CA LEU A 329 16.63 15.02 15.21
C LEU A 329 17.41 16.19 15.81
N VAL A 330 17.17 16.49 17.10
CA VAL A 330 17.78 17.66 17.77
C VAL A 330 18.80 17.26 18.86
N GLY A 331 18.88 15.98 19.21
CA GLY A 331 19.84 15.52 20.21
C GLY A 331 19.58 14.08 20.64
N GLU A 332 20.16 13.75 21.81
CA GLU A 332 19.99 12.44 22.44
C GLU A 332 19.79 12.61 23.94
N GLN A 333 19.00 11.73 24.52
CA GLN A 333 18.86 11.60 25.97
C GLN A 333 18.95 10.11 26.35
N ASP A 334 19.81 9.77 27.28
CA ASP A 334 20.06 8.41 27.73
C ASP A 334 20.34 7.42 26.57
N GLY A 335 21.08 7.89 25.54
CA GLY A 335 21.42 7.13 24.34
C GLY A 335 20.30 6.98 23.33
N ARG A 336 19.12 7.58 23.58
CA ARG A 336 17.96 7.55 22.67
C ARG A 336 17.82 8.86 21.90
N PRO A 337 17.42 8.82 20.62
CA PRO A 337 17.26 10.03 19.82
C PRO A 337 16.12 10.90 20.35
N VAL A 338 16.34 12.22 20.35
CA VAL A 338 15.32 13.23 20.68
C VAL A 338 14.96 13.98 19.41
N TYR A 339 13.68 13.95 19.08
CA TYR A 339 13.13 14.64 17.92
C TYR A 339 12.32 15.86 18.35
N LYS A 340 12.54 16.98 17.68
CA LYS A 340 11.63 18.13 17.71
C LYS A 340 10.65 17.98 16.53
N MET A 341 9.37 18.13 16.80
CA MET A 341 8.33 18.05 15.80
C MET A 341 7.40 19.24 15.88
N VAL A 342 7.18 19.92 14.76
CA VAL A 342 6.12 20.91 14.62
C VAL A 342 4.95 20.25 13.93
N VAL A 343 3.83 20.12 14.64
CA VAL A 343 2.59 19.51 14.13
C VAL A 343 1.66 20.64 13.70
N ASN A 344 1.25 20.65 12.44
CA ASN A 344 0.31 21.59 11.88
C ASN A 344 -1.12 21.02 11.93
N GLY A 345 -2.10 21.87 12.23
CA GLY A 345 -3.49 21.48 12.32
C GLY A 345 -4.43 22.66 12.13
N VAL A 346 -5.72 22.43 12.28
CA VAL A 346 -6.73 23.48 12.25
C VAL A 346 -6.76 24.16 13.62
N SER A 347 -6.45 25.46 13.68
CA SER A 347 -6.28 26.18 14.95
C SER A 347 -7.51 26.15 15.87
N SER A 348 -8.70 26.04 15.29
CA SER A 348 -9.98 25.99 16.01
C SER A 348 -10.40 24.58 16.46
N GLN A 349 -9.64 23.53 16.14
CA GLN A 349 -10.03 22.14 16.37
C GLN A 349 -8.97 21.39 17.19
N ALA A 350 -9.43 20.69 18.24
CA ALA A 350 -8.61 19.64 18.86
C ALA A 350 -8.65 18.40 17.97
N ALA A 351 -7.50 17.78 17.73
CA ALA A 351 -7.39 16.58 16.93
C ALA A 351 -6.46 15.57 17.58
N SER A 352 -6.76 14.30 17.43
CA SER A 352 -5.85 13.21 17.79
C SER A 352 -4.70 13.14 16.79
N VAL A 353 -3.48 12.96 17.29
CA VAL A 353 -2.27 12.87 16.49
C VAL A 353 -1.66 11.49 16.65
N ASP A 354 -1.51 10.80 15.53
CA ASP A 354 -0.78 9.55 15.44
C ASP A 354 0.67 9.83 15.08
N ILE A 355 1.61 9.10 15.66
CA ILE A 355 3.03 9.18 15.28
C ILE A 355 3.43 7.91 14.54
N ARG A 356 4.20 8.08 13.47
CA ARG A 356 4.85 6.98 12.74
C ARG A 356 6.35 7.20 12.74
N TYR A 357 7.08 6.13 13.03
CA TYR A 357 8.53 6.11 13.01
C TYR A 357 9.01 5.06 12.00
N TYR A 358 9.84 5.45 11.06
CA TYR A 358 10.49 4.56 10.11
C TYR A 358 11.94 4.32 10.53
N SER A 359 12.29 3.06 10.79
CA SER A 359 13.66 2.60 11.00
C SER A 359 14.30 2.25 9.65
N HIS A 360 15.29 3.01 9.26
CA HIS A 360 16.01 2.80 7.99
C HIS A 360 16.76 1.47 7.96
N ARG A 361 17.38 1.09 9.09
CA ARG A 361 18.16 -0.16 9.20
C ARG A 361 17.37 -1.39 8.79
N ASN A 362 16.12 -1.48 9.20
CA ASN A 362 15.30 -2.67 9.05
C ASN A 362 14.15 -2.49 8.04
N SER A 363 13.96 -1.27 7.52
CA SER A 363 12.81 -0.86 6.71
C SER A 363 11.46 -1.08 7.43
N TYR A 364 11.45 -0.93 8.74
CA TYR A 364 10.27 -1.11 9.58
C TYR A 364 9.55 0.20 9.85
N VAL A 365 8.22 0.16 9.89
CA VAL A 365 7.39 1.27 10.34
C VAL A 365 6.75 0.92 11.68
N PHE A 366 6.97 1.79 12.66
CA PHE A 366 6.33 1.72 13.97
C PHE A 366 5.25 2.78 14.07
N THR A 367 4.19 2.53 14.83
CA THR A 367 3.07 3.44 15.01
C THR A 367 2.75 3.64 16.48
N ALA A 368 2.39 4.87 16.84
CA ALA A 368 1.81 5.23 18.14
C ALA A 368 0.50 5.99 17.88
N PRO A 369 -0.65 5.28 17.81
CA PRO A 369 -1.93 5.91 17.54
C PRO A 369 -2.39 6.78 18.70
N ALA A 370 -3.00 7.93 18.39
CA ALA A 370 -3.61 8.85 19.35
C ALA A 370 -2.70 9.25 20.53
N CYS A 371 -1.39 9.27 20.32
CA CYS A 371 -0.43 9.52 21.42
C CYS A 371 -0.29 10.99 21.79
N LEU A 372 -0.74 11.91 20.95
CA LEU A 372 -0.77 13.36 21.23
C LEU A 372 -2.17 13.92 20.93
N ALA A 373 -2.49 15.03 21.57
CA ALA A 373 -3.66 15.84 21.25
C ALA A 373 -3.20 17.20 20.71
N PHE A 374 -3.55 17.48 19.46
CA PHE A 374 -3.25 18.76 18.84
C PHE A 374 -3.96 19.90 19.58
N ALA A 375 -3.20 20.94 19.93
CA ALA A 375 -3.73 22.20 20.40
C ALA A 375 -2.81 23.32 19.91
N ASP A 376 -3.38 24.32 19.24
CA ASP A 376 -2.63 25.42 18.67
C ASP A 376 -1.82 26.17 19.74
N GLY A 377 -0.57 26.48 19.43
CA GLY A 377 0.39 27.16 20.32
C GLY A 377 0.93 26.29 21.48
N LYS A 378 0.49 25.04 21.63
CA LYS A 378 0.97 24.14 22.70
C LYS A 378 2.41 23.72 22.46
N VAL A 379 3.19 23.61 23.53
CA VAL A 379 4.48 22.93 23.57
C VAL A 379 4.33 21.68 24.44
N GLU A 380 4.52 20.50 23.85
CA GLU A 380 4.47 19.22 24.54
C GLU A 380 5.88 18.76 24.84
N ALA A 381 6.17 18.58 26.14
CA ALA A 381 7.47 18.17 26.65
C ALA A 381 8.61 19.19 26.38
N SER A 382 9.86 18.80 26.64
CA SER A 382 11.06 19.62 26.38
C SER A 382 12.21 18.74 25.86
N PRO A 383 13.28 19.34 25.32
CA PRO A 383 14.45 18.56 24.89
C PRO A 383 15.08 17.73 26.01
N GLU A 384 15.03 18.25 27.25
CA GLU A 384 15.60 17.62 28.45
C GLU A 384 14.66 16.57 29.07
N GLN A 385 13.37 16.66 28.77
CA GLN A 385 12.33 15.73 29.21
C GLN A 385 11.37 15.43 28.05
N PRO A 386 11.82 14.72 27.00
CA PRO A 386 10.99 14.39 25.86
C PRO A 386 9.93 13.35 26.21
N LEU A 387 8.79 13.43 25.56
CA LEU A 387 7.75 12.41 25.67
C LEU A 387 8.21 11.11 25.02
N THR A 388 8.21 10.03 25.79
CA THR A 388 8.49 8.70 25.25
C THR A 388 7.28 8.19 24.47
N LEU A 389 7.50 7.80 23.20
CA LEU A 389 6.47 7.32 22.31
C LEU A 389 6.15 5.84 22.59
N PRO A 390 4.88 5.45 22.77
CA PRO A 390 4.46 4.06 22.90
C PRO A 390 4.35 3.40 21.52
N LEU A 391 5.47 3.25 20.85
CA LEU A 391 5.54 2.75 19.48
C LEU A 391 5.37 1.23 19.43
N VAL A 392 4.52 0.78 18.51
CA VAL A 392 4.38 -0.64 18.16
C VAL A 392 4.67 -0.81 16.68
N LEU A 393 5.30 -1.95 16.33
CA LEU A 393 5.63 -2.24 14.95
C LEU A 393 4.35 -2.40 14.12
N ALA A 394 4.28 -1.72 13.00
CA ALA A 394 3.17 -1.86 12.06
C ALA A 394 3.23 -3.24 11.38
N GLY A 395 2.07 -3.81 11.08
CA GLY A 395 1.95 -5.16 10.55
C GLY A 395 1.58 -6.18 11.63
N LYS A 396 1.04 -7.32 11.19
CA LYS A 396 0.56 -8.36 12.10
C LYS A 396 1.70 -9.21 12.65
N HIS A 397 2.68 -9.56 11.78
CA HIS A 397 3.82 -10.43 12.11
C HIS A 397 5.08 -9.94 11.38
N PRO A 398 5.57 -8.75 11.70
CA PRO A 398 6.57 -8.07 10.89
C PRO A 398 8.01 -8.52 11.12
N LEU A 399 8.25 -9.34 12.15
CA LEU A 399 9.58 -9.87 12.47
C LEU A 399 9.84 -11.17 11.71
N LYS A 400 11.09 -11.50 11.49
CA LYS A 400 11.49 -12.67 10.71
C LYS A 400 12.56 -13.50 11.39
N MET A 401 12.36 -14.81 11.41
CA MET A 401 13.44 -15.78 11.63
C MET A 401 13.54 -16.72 10.45
N THR A 402 14.69 -17.34 10.27
CA THR A 402 14.86 -18.38 9.25
C THR A 402 14.80 -19.77 9.87
N ALA A 403 14.36 -20.75 9.11
CA ALA A 403 14.47 -22.15 9.50
C ALA A 403 15.07 -22.98 8.36
N CYS A 404 15.99 -23.86 8.71
CA CYS A 404 16.48 -24.90 7.84
C CYS A 404 16.30 -26.26 8.54
N VAL A 405 15.37 -27.06 8.02
CA VAL A 405 14.93 -28.30 8.67
C VAL A 405 15.19 -29.47 7.73
N ALA A 406 15.78 -30.55 8.27
CA ALA A 406 15.88 -31.84 7.62
C ALA A 406 15.03 -32.88 8.35
N LEU A 407 14.61 -33.90 7.64
CA LEU A 407 13.80 -34.98 8.24
C LEU A 407 14.67 -35.91 9.08
N PRO A 408 14.11 -36.46 10.17
CA PRO A 408 14.80 -37.48 10.96
C PRO A 408 14.88 -38.80 10.17
N GLN A 409 15.86 -39.66 10.53
CA GLN A 409 16.18 -40.86 9.74
C GLN A 409 15.02 -41.84 9.52
N ASN A 410 14.08 -41.89 10.46
CA ASN A 410 12.89 -42.76 10.36
C ASN A 410 11.89 -42.32 9.26
N ILE A 411 11.93 -41.07 8.84
CA ILE A 411 11.00 -40.51 7.85
C ILE A 411 11.72 -40.15 6.54
N VAL A 412 13.02 -39.82 6.56
CA VAL A 412 13.79 -39.32 5.44
C VAL A 412 13.74 -40.21 4.17
N ARG A 413 13.61 -41.55 4.35
CA ARG A 413 13.54 -42.50 3.22
C ARG A 413 12.33 -42.35 2.32
N GLN A 414 11.32 -41.63 2.79
CA GLN A 414 10.07 -41.39 2.07
C GLN A 414 10.03 -39.99 1.43
N ALA A 415 11.04 -39.16 1.69
CA ALA A 415 11.07 -37.80 1.21
C ALA A 415 11.10 -37.68 -0.32
N THR A 416 10.36 -36.73 -0.86
CA THR A 416 10.29 -36.38 -2.28
C THR A 416 10.34 -34.88 -2.47
N ALA A 417 10.60 -34.44 -3.71
CA ALA A 417 10.61 -33.03 -4.06
C ALA A 417 9.21 -32.37 -3.95
N ASP A 418 8.14 -33.14 -3.83
CA ASP A 418 6.77 -32.61 -3.71
C ASP A 418 6.29 -32.48 -2.28
N ASP A 419 7.16 -32.81 -1.32
CA ASP A 419 6.86 -32.68 0.10
C ASP A 419 6.79 -31.21 0.51
N LEU A 420 5.95 -30.93 1.52
CA LEU A 420 5.74 -29.59 2.05
C LEU A 420 6.01 -29.55 3.54
N MET A 421 6.59 -28.46 4.01
CA MET A 421 6.71 -28.17 5.44
C MET A 421 6.20 -26.78 5.72
N ALA A 422 5.49 -26.61 6.84
CA ALA A 422 5.00 -25.33 7.29
C ALA A 422 5.20 -25.11 8.77
N ALA A 423 5.45 -23.86 9.15
CA ALA A 423 5.60 -23.39 10.51
C ALA A 423 4.31 -22.68 10.95
N PHE A 424 3.80 -23.06 12.12
CA PHE A 424 2.56 -22.53 12.67
C PHE A 424 2.79 -21.91 14.05
N VAL A 425 2.13 -20.76 14.26
CA VAL A 425 1.89 -20.21 15.61
C VAL A 425 0.40 -20.30 15.86
N GLY A 426 0.01 -21.17 16.78
CA GLY A 426 -1.40 -21.53 16.95
C GLY A 426 -1.98 -22.15 15.66
N ALA A 427 -3.00 -21.54 15.11
CA ALA A 427 -3.64 -21.96 13.85
C ALA A 427 -3.10 -21.26 12.60
N GLU A 428 -2.29 -20.21 12.74
CA GLU A 428 -1.80 -19.42 11.64
C GLU A 428 -0.52 -19.99 11.04
N CYS A 429 -0.49 -20.15 9.71
CA CYS A 429 0.72 -20.51 8.98
C CYS A 429 1.61 -19.27 8.85
N ARG A 430 2.79 -19.31 9.45
CA ARG A 430 3.73 -18.20 9.53
C ARG A 430 4.94 -18.38 8.61
N GLY A 431 5.14 -19.57 8.07
CA GLY A 431 6.20 -19.87 7.12
C GLY A 431 5.93 -21.20 6.42
N MET A 432 6.40 -21.35 5.18
CA MET A 432 6.23 -22.56 4.40
C MET A 432 7.42 -22.79 3.47
N ALA A 433 7.77 -24.05 3.25
CA ALA A 433 8.77 -24.46 2.28
C ALA A 433 8.34 -25.72 1.54
N LYS A 434 8.77 -25.83 0.28
CA LYS A 434 8.81 -27.07 -0.47
C LYS A 434 10.16 -27.76 -0.25
N ALA A 435 10.21 -29.09 -0.35
CA ALA A 435 11.46 -29.84 -0.22
C ALA A 435 12.46 -29.42 -1.30
N GLU A 436 13.68 -29.09 -0.89
CA GLU A 436 14.82 -28.78 -1.76
C GLU A 436 15.92 -29.81 -1.55
N GLN A 437 16.56 -30.25 -2.61
CA GLN A 437 17.69 -31.19 -2.48
C GLN A 437 18.98 -30.42 -2.17
N ALA A 438 19.60 -30.69 -1.05
CA ALA A 438 20.90 -30.16 -0.67
C ALA A 438 22.03 -30.84 -1.46
N GLU A 439 23.24 -30.26 -1.46
CA GLU A 439 24.40 -30.80 -2.18
C GLU A 439 24.76 -32.25 -1.83
N ASN A 440 24.49 -32.67 -0.60
CA ASN A 440 24.68 -34.05 -0.13
C ASN A 440 23.56 -35.01 -0.57
N GLY A 441 22.60 -34.53 -1.37
CA GLY A 441 21.46 -35.31 -1.87
C GLY A 441 20.28 -35.44 -0.90
N GLU A 442 20.39 -34.90 0.30
CA GLU A 442 19.33 -34.90 1.30
C GLU A 442 18.27 -33.82 1.00
N TYR A 443 17.00 -34.09 1.31
CA TYR A 443 15.96 -33.08 1.25
C TYR A 443 15.94 -32.23 2.52
N VAL A 444 15.95 -30.90 2.33
CA VAL A 444 15.84 -29.88 3.36
C VAL A 444 14.70 -28.92 3.06
N PHE A 445 14.18 -28.28 4.10
CA PHE A 445 13.12 -27.28 4.01
C PHE A 445 13.66 -25.95 4.53
N ARG A 446 13.80 -24.97 3.65
CA ARG A 446 14.26 -23.62 4.00
C ARG A 446 13.09 -22.67 3.92
N MET A 447 12.80 -21.97 5.01
CA MET A 447 11.69 -21.04 5.09
C MET A 447 12.03 -19.82 5.94
N GLU A 448 11.39 -18.70 5.64
CA GLU A 448 11.23 -17.60 6.58
C GLU A 448 9.98 -17.86 7.41
N ILE A 449 10.03 -17.49 8.69
CA ILE A 449 8.92 -17.58 9.63
C ILE A 449 8.64 -16.19 10.16
N ASN A 450 7.42 -15.69 9.96
CA ASN A 450 7.00 -14.38 10.41
C ASN A 450 6.53 -14.43 11.88
N GLY A 451 6.91 -13.42 12.67
CA GLY A 451 6.57 -13.35 14.10
C GLY A 451 6.17 -11.96 14.56
N SER A 452 5.56 -11.89 15.73
CA SER A 452 5.05 -10.66 16.32
C SER A 452 6.05 -10.03 17.29
N MET A 453 6.06 -8.70 17.34
CA MET A 453 6.94 -7.95 18.23
C MET A 453 6.58 -8.20 19.71
N GLY A 454 7.59 -8.51 20.52
CA GLY A 454 7.46 -8.64 21.97
C GLY A 454 6.71 -9.87 22.46
N ALA A 455 6.34 -10.81 21.58
CA ALA A 455 5.69 -12.06 21.95
C ALA A 455 6.68 -13.22 21.92
N GLU A 456 6.64 -14.08 22.95
CA GLU A 456 7.26 -15.40 22.91
C GLU A 456 6.29 -16.36 22.20
N GLU A 457 6.46 -16.51 20.89
CA GLU A 457 5.56 -17.31 20.05
C GLU A 457 6.12 -18.74 19.90
N PRO A 458 5.41 -19.77 20.37
CA PRO A 458 5.80 -21.16 20.12
C PRO A 458 5.49 -21.54 18.67
N VAL A 459 6.51 -21.94 17.93
CA VAL A 459 6.41 -22.38 16.55
C VAL A 459 6.34 -23.90 16.47
N THR A 460 5.29 -24.41 15.86
CA THR A 460 5.09 -25.85 15.61
C THR A 460 5.25 -26.14 14.12
N LEU A 461 6.09 -27.11 13.77
CA LEU A 461 6.26 -27.54 12.39
C LEU A 461 5.25 -28.63 12.04
N LYS A 462 4.67 -28.53 10.82
CA LYS A 462 3.89 -29.60 10.19
C LYS A 462 4.56 -29.98 8.87
N TYR A 463 4.66 -31.27 8.62
CA TYR A 463 5.26 -31.84 7.43
C TYR A 463 4.24 -32.72 6.71
N TYR A 464 4.05 -32.49 5.42
CA TYR A 464 3.23 -33.31 4.54
C TYR A 464 4.12 -34.11 3.60
N ALA A 465 4.05 -35.43 3.71
CA ALA A 465 4.76 -36.36 2.85
C ALA A 465 3.89 -36.72 1.63
N ALA A 466 4.22 -36.21 0.46
CA ALA A 466 3.43 -36.35 -0.77
C ALA A 466 3.30 -37.81 -1.22
N ARG A 467 4.32 -38.64 -0.97
CA ARG A 467 4.38 -40.04 -1.39
C ARG A 467 3.34 -40.92 -0.72
N ASN A 468 3.19 -40.80 0.61
CA ASN A 468 2.24 -41.58 1.41
C ASN A 468 0.97 -40.82 1.76
N LYS A 469 0.94 -39.52 1.50
CA LYS A 469 -0.16 -38.59 1.83
C LYS A 469 -0.43 -38.51 3.33
N TYR A 470 0.61 -38.60 4.14
CA TYR A 470 0.52 -38.46 5.59
C TYR A 470 0.93 -37.06 6.02
N LEU A 471 0.18 -36.54 7.00
CA LEU A 471 0.52 -35.31 7.70
C LEU A 471 1.22 -35.64 9.02
N TYR A 472 2.35 -35.01 9.25
CA TYR A 472 3.13 -35.15 10.45
C TYR A 472 3.20 -33.80 11.18
N GLN A 473 3.30 -33.84 12.51
CA GLN A 473 3.54 -32.69 13.35
C GLN A 473 4.77 -32.92 14.21
N ALA A 474 5.60 -31.86 14.34
CA ALA A 474 6.76 -31.91 15.25
C ALA A 474 6.32 -32.10 16.69
N VAL A 475 7.03 -32.97 17.40
CA VAL A 475 6.76 -33.31 18.81
C VAL A 475 7.01 -32.12 19.72
N ALA A 476 8.04 -31.31 19.42
CA ALA A 476 8.41 -30.14 20.18
C ALA A 476 8.26 -28.87 19.33
N ALA A 477 7.66 -27.84 19.92
CA ALA A 477 7.71 -26.50 19.41
C ALA A 477 9.07 -25.85 19.77
N PHE A 478 9.49 -24.85 18.97
CA PHE A 478 10.58 -23.94 19.32
C PHE A 478 10.04 -22.51 19.41
N THR A 479 10.76 -21.63 20.08
CA THR A 479 10.32 -20.23 20.24
C THR A 479 10.80 -19.40 19.07
N PHE A 480 9.90 -18.58 18.52
CA PHE A 480 10.26 -17.56 17.55
C PHE A 480 11.24 -16.55 18.16
N ALA A 481 12.28 -16.21 17.43
CA ALA A 481 13.23 -15.15 17.82
C ALA A 481 13.69 -14.38 16.58
N ASP A 482 13.46 -13.06 16.58
CA ASP A 482 13.77 -12.18 15.45
C ASP A 482 15.25 -12.24 15.07
N GLY A 483 15.51 -12.25 13.75
CA GLY A 483 16.86 -12.28 13.20
C GLY A 483 17.67 -13.54 13.45
N THR A 484 17.06 -14.57 14.06
CA THR A 484 17.73 -15.85 14.37
C THR A 484 17.43 -16.94 13.33
N SER A 485 18.07 -18.09 13.47
CA SER A 485 17.85 -19.24 12.61
C SER A 485 17.64 -20.52 13.43
N TYR A 486 16.57 -21.26 13.09
CA TYR A 486 16.33 -22.61 13.60
C TYR A 486 16.98 -23.63 12.65
N GLY A 487 18.24 -23.98 12.93
CA GLY A 487 19.09 -24.75 12.02
C GLY A 487 19.67 -23.89 10.89
N THR A 488 20.71 -24.38 10.26
CA THR A 488 21.43 -23.71 9.16
C THR A 488 21.57 -24.63 7.95
N ALA A 489 22.03 -24.12 6.81
CA ALA A 489 22.27 -24.94 5.63
C ALA A 489 23.34 -26.03 5.89
N GLY A 490 24.36 -25.74 6.73
CA GLY A 490 25.40 -26.72 7.10
C GLY A 490 24.98 -27.67 8.21
N GLU A 491 24.10 -27.22 9.12
CA GLU A 491 23.59 -28.00 10.25
C GLU A 491 22.07 -27.81 10.37
N PRO A 492 21.27 -28.50 9.52
CA PRO A 492 19.82 -28.37 9.57
C PRO A 492 19.24 -29.00 10.85
N SER A 493 18.25 -28.37 11.43
CA SER A 493 17.51 -28.92 12.56
C SER A 493 16.74 -30.18 12.18
N ARG A 494 16.70 -31.18 13.07
CA ARG A 494 16.05 -32.47 12.83
C ARG A 494 15.04 -32.80 13.93
N PRO A 495 13.91 -32.09 14.00
CA PRO A 495 12.90 -32.38 15.01
C PRO A 495 12.27 -33.77 14.80
N ALA A 496 11.84 -34.39 15.88
CA ALA A 496 11.03 -35.61 15.82
C ALA A 496 9.60 -35.26 15.39
N PHE A 497 9.01 -36.11 14.57
CA PHE A 497 7.64 -35.94 14.06
C PHE A 497 6.77 -37.14 14.41
N LEU A 498 5.49 -36.90 14.68
CA LEU A 498 4.44 -37.90 14.80
C LEU A 498 3.39 -37.71 13.72
N ILE A 499 2.75 -38.76 13.26
CA ILE A 499 1.64 -38.70 12.32
C ILE A 499 0.45 -38.05 13.04
N VAL A 500 -0.23 -37.14 12.36
CA VAL A 500 -1.48 -36.54 12.85
C VAL A 500 -2.62 -37.46 12.43
N GLU A 501 -3.36 -37.99 13.41
CA GLU A 501 -4.54 -38.85 13.22
C GLU A 501 -5.79 -38.07 12.75
#